data_af7cae20483db972cea85f709773661d
#
_entry.id   af7cae20483db972cea85f709773661d
#
_cell.length_a   1.000
_cell.length_b   1.000
_cell.length_c   1.000
_cell.angle_alpha   90.00
_cell.angle_beta   90.00
_cell.angle_gamma   90.00
#
_symmetry.space_group_name_H-M   'P 1'
#
loop_
_entity.id
_entity.type
_entity.pdbx_description
1 polymer ?
#
loop_
_entity_poly.entity_id
_entity_poly.type
_entity_poly.pdbx_seq_one_letter_code
_entity_poly.pdbx_strand_id
1 'polypeptide(L)'
;IRDLYVTGVQTCALPIFRIYRMYVVGALATPVTLFLLAYSYVFPREVTPLIPALNTIWLPLHVSLAALGEGFFAVAFVAALLYLLRLRGIELAQARAAEQAAATAETTAAGGGAAPGMIAAGGAVGVAAVPLSAQQAKHKWEEVLGVRLLEGVFYLILVMVAFFLLAAVFRLLGAEWQFVGATYHLPPIIGPVGAEVGEKGTFWGIPLPLVVVSGMWKGKHLNTLLYALVGGSLLYAAVRLFITRGRIGDALALRVSGDLELLDEISYRAVAIGYPIFTLGGLIFAMIWAKQAWTRYWGWDPKETWAFIAWCVYSAYLHFRITWGWEGRWSAWLAVLGFGVVLFTLVGVNLLIVGLHSYAGV
;
A
#
# COMPACT_ATOMS: atom_id res chain seq x y z
N ILE A 1 9.34 20.60 -4.61
CA ILE A 1 9.10 19.38 -3.81
C ILE A 1 8.18 18.43 -4.58
N ARG A 2 7.10 18.92 -5.18
CA ARG A 2 6.10 18.14 -5.91
C ARG A 2 6.69 17.26 -7.02
N ASP A 3 7.57 17.84 -7.84
CA ASP A 3 8.16 17.16 -8.99
C ASP A 3 9.27 16.16 -8.60
N LEU A 4 9.83 16.30 -7.40
CA LEU A 4 10.90 15.44 -6.91
C LEU A 4 10.46 13.99 -6.64
N TYR A 5 9.24 13.77 -6.11
CA TYR A 5 8.74 12.41 -5.88
C TYR A 5 8.49 11.65 -7.18
N VAL A 6 7.92 12.34 -8.19
CA VAL A 6 7.69 11.74 -9.50
C VAL A 6 9.02 11.40 -10.19
N THR A 7 9.97 12.34 -10.16
CA THR A 7 11.31 12.15 -10.70
C THR A 7 12.05 11.04 -9.96
N GLY A 8 11.90 10.95 -8.63
CA GLY A 8 12.52 9.91 -7.80
C GLY A 8 12.12 8.50 -8.25
N VAL A 9 10.83 8.21 -8.36
CA VAL A 9 10.34 6.88 -8.80
C VAL A 9 10.79 6.56 -10.23
N GLN A 10 10.72 7.52 -11.17
CA GLN A 10 11.18 7.32 -12.54
C GLN A 10 12.69 7.10 -12.61
N THR A 11 13.48 7.87 -11.87
CA THR A 11 14.94 7.75 -11.84
C THR A 11 15.38 6.40 -11.28
N CYS A 12 14.66 5.85 -10.30
CA CYS A 12 14.95 4.54 -9.73
C CYS A 12 14.48 3.39 -10.63
N ALA A 13 13.31 3.52 -11.26
CA ALA A 13 12.74 2.47 -12.11
C ALA A 13 13.49 2.29 -13.43
N LEU A 14 13.98 3.39 -14.06
CA LEU A 14 14.66 3.36 -15.34
C LEU A 14 15.96 2.53 -15.36
N PRO A 15 16.91 2.67 -14.41
CA PRO A 15 18.10 1.83 -14.36
C PRO A 15 17.76 0.36 -14.17
N ILE A 16 16.82 0.02 -13.28
CA ILE A 16 16.39 -1.35 -13.02
C ILE A 16 15.77 -1.94 -14.29
N PHE A 17 14.87 -1.20 -14.95
CA PHE A 17 14.30 -1.59 -16.22
C PHE A 17 15.37 -1.84 -17.30
N ARG A 18 16.38 -0.97 -17.41
CA ARG A 18 17.44 -1.05 -18.42
C ARG A 18 18.39 -2.22 -18.17
N ILE A 19 18.71 -2.49 -16.90
CA ILE A 19 19.62 -3.57 -16.49
C ILE A 19 18.94 -4.95 -16.60
N TYR A 20 17.72 -5.06 -16.07
CA TYR A 20 17.03 -6.35 -15.94
C TYR A 20 16.04 -6.64 -17.07
N ARG A 21 15.78 -5.69 -17.99
CA ARG A 21 14.83 -5.79 -19.13
C ARG A 21 13.43 -6.26 -18.73
N MET A 22 13.02 -6.01 -17.48
CA MET A 22 11.71 -6.42 -16.96
C MET A 22 10.64 -5.36 -17.23
N TYR A 23 9.94 -5.48 -18.35
CA TYR A 23 8.84 -4.58 -18.74
C TYR A 23 7.71 -4.52 -17.72
N VAL A 24 7.50 -5.61 -16.96
CA VAL A 24 6.45 -5.72 -15.94
C VAL A 24 6.70 -4.77 -14.76
N VAL A 25 7.96 -4.59 -14.34
CA VAL A 25 8.33 -3.62 -13.28
C VAL A 25 8.01 -2.20 -13.74
N GLY A 26 8.35 -1.85 -14.98
CA GLY A 26 8.00 -0.55 -15.57
C GLY A 26 6.49 -0.33 -15.66
N ALA A 27 5.75 -1.35 -16.09
CA ALA A 27 4.30 -1.29 -16.22
C ALA A 27 3.59 -1.06 -14.87
N LEU A 28 4.15 -1.54 -13.75
CA LEU A 28 3.60 -1.31 -12.41
C LEU A 28 4.17 -0.06 -11.73
N ALA A 29 5.40 0.35 -12.03
CA ALA A 29 5.95 1.61 -11.54
C ALA A 29 5.20 2.83 -12.13
N THR A 30 4.74 2.73 -13.39
CA THR A 30 4.00 3.82 -14.05
C THR A 30 2.70 4.20 -13.32
N PRO A 31 1.80 3.29 -12.92
CA PRO A 31 0.63 3.64 -12.10
C PRO A 31 1.00 4.28 -10.76
N VAL A 32 2.06 3.83 -10.10
CA VAL A 32 2.54 4.44 -8.85
C VAL A 32 3.00 5.87 -9.10
N THR A 33 3.74 6.10 -10.18
CA THR A 33 4.19 7.44 -10.57
C THR A 33 3.00 8.35 -10.92
N LEU A 34 2.04 7.87 -11.71
CA LEU A 34 0.82 8.60 -12.04
C LEU A 34 -0.01 8.92 -10.79
N PHE A 35 -0.07 8.00 -9.85
CA PHE A 35 -0.70 8.19 -8.57
C PHE A 35 -0.05 9.31 -7.74
N LEU A 36 1.28 9.32 -7.63
CA LEU A 36 2.02 10.38 -6.95
C LEU A 36 1.86 11.73 -7.66
N LEU A 37 1.77 11.73 -8.99
CA LEU A 37 1.48 12.92 -9.78
C LEU A 37 0.06 13.43 -9.48
N ALA A 38 -0.95 12.57 -9.51
CA ALA A 38 -2.32 12.91 -9.17
C ALA A 38 -2.43 13.42 -7.73
N TYR A 39 -1.73 12.79 -6.78
CA TYR A 39 -1.61 13.27 -5.41
C TYR A 39 -1.09 14.71 -5.37
N SER A 40 -0.06 15.04 -6.15
CA SER A 40 0.50 16.38 -6.21
C SER A 40 -0.50 17.43 -6.71
N TYR A 41 -1.48 17.04 -7.51
CA TYR A 41 -2.53 17.93 -8.01
C TYR A 41 -3.59 18.30 -6.96
N VAL A 42 -3.71 17.52 -5.89
CA VAL A 42 -4.66 17.78 -4.79
C VAL A 42 -4.23 19.00 -3.95
N PHE A 43 -2.94 19.36 -3.98
CA PHE A 43 -2.41 20.49 -3.20
C PHE A 43 -2.61 21.85 -3.90
N PRO A 44 -2.73 22.96 -3.13
CA PRO A 44 -2.79 24.30 -3.68
C PRO A 44 -1.59 24.61 -4.58
N ARG A 45 -1.82 25.30 -5.70
CA ARG A 45 -0.77 25.69 -6.65
C ARG A 45 -0.16 27.04 -6.35
N GLU A 46 -0.73 27.79 -5.41
CA GLU A 46 -0.22 29.09 -5.03
C GLU A 46 1.14 28.94 -4.35
N VAL A 47 2.13 29.60 -4.90
CA VAL A 47 3.49 29.62 -4.34
C VAL A 47 3.50 30.69 -3.24
N THR A 48 3.30 30.28 -2.00
CA THR A 48 3.52 31.15 -0.86
C THR A 48 5.01 31.17 -0.50
N PRO A 49 5.60 32.35 -0.28
CA PRO A 49 7.00 32.43 0.11
C PRO A 49 7.22 31.74 1.46
N LEU A 50 8.26 30.90 1.52
CA LEU A 50 8.64 30.24 2.76
C LEU A 50 9.11 31.26 3.79
N ILE A 51 8.78 31.05 5.04
CA ILE A 51 9.33 31.79 6.17
C ILE A 51 10.87 31.70 6.11
N PRO A 52 11.63 32.81 6.29
CA PRO A 52 13.09 32.80 6.15
C PRO A 52 13.80 31.72 6.96
N ALA A 53 13.31 31.37 8.14
CA ALA A 53 13.85 30.31 8.99
C ALA A 53 13.79 28.92 8.35
N LEU A 54 12.82 28.67 7.45
CA LEU A 54 12.66 27.41 6.74
C LEU A 54 13.44 27.37 5.42
N ASN A 55 13.79 28.53 4.85
CA ASN A 55 14.43 28.65 3.55
C ASN A 55 15.95 28.51 3.66
N THR A 56 16.43 27.31 3.87
CA THR A 56 17.86 26.98 3.97
C THR A 56 18.26 25.95 2.92
N ILE A 57 19.55 25.85 2.61
CA ILE A 57 20.08 24.84 1.65
C ILE A 57 19.76 23.41 2.09
N TRP A 58 19.58 23.16 3.38
CA TRP A 58 19.28 21.84 3.92
C TRP A 58 17.87 21.35 3.55
N LEU A 59 16.90 22.25 3.34
CA LEU A 59 15.55 21.87 2.94
C LEU A 59 15.52 21.12 1.60
N PRO A 60 16.04 21.67 0.49
CA PRO A 60 16.04 20.94 -0.79
C PRO A 60 16.91 19.67 -0.74
N LEU A 61 18.05 19.69 -0.03
CA LEU A 61 18.89 18.49 0.11
C LEU A 61 18.18 17.37 0.86
N HIS A 62 17.60 17.69 2.02
CA HIS A 62 16.80 16.75 2.81
C HIS A 62 15.66 16.15 1.98
N VAL A 63 14.82 16.99 1.40
CA VAL A 63 13.63 16.54 0.68
C VAL A 63 13.99 15.73 -0.56
N SER A 64 15.02 16.15 -1.32
CA SER A 64 15.43 15.45 -2.54
C SER A 64 15.94 14.04 -2.25
N LEU A 65 16.81 13.90 -1.24
CA LEU A 65 17.36 12.59 -0.87
C LEU A 65 16.33 11.69 -0.18
N ALA A 66 15.45 12.27 0.66
CA ALA A 66 14.34 11.50 1.22
C ALA A 66 13.45 10.93 0.12
N ALA A 67 13.01 11.78 -0.83
CA ALA A 67 12.19 11.36 -1.97
C ALA A 67 12.89 10.33 -2.86
N LEU A 68 14.20 10.44 -3.07
CA LEU A 68 14.98 9.46 -3.82
C LEU A 68 15.02 8.10 -3.11
N GLY A 69 15.27 8.09 -1.80
CA GLY A 69 15.27 6.88 -0.99
C GLY A 69 13.89 6.19 -0.99
N GLU A 70 12.81 6.96 -0.81
CA GLU A 70 11.43 6.47 -0.88
C GLU A 70 11.08 5.94 -2.29
N GLY A 71 11.64 6.52 -3.35
CA GLY A 71 11.52 6.01 -4.71
C GLY A 71 12.11 4.60 -4.88
N PHE A 72 13.26 4.32 -4.27
CA PHE A 72 13.83 2.97 -4.23
C PHE A 72 12.94 2.00 -3.43
N PHE A 73 12.36 2.44 -2.32
CA PHE A 73 11.41 1.63 -1.55
C PHE A 73 10.13 1.32 -2.34
N ALA A 74 9.66 2.25 -3.18
CA ALA A 74 8.55 1.98 -4.09
C ALA A 74 8.89 0.91 -5.12
N VAL A 75 10.10 0.92 -5.67
CA VAL A 75 10.57 -0.13 -6.59
C VAL A 75 10.67 -1.47 -5.87
N ALA A 76 11.19 -1.50 -4.65
CA ALA A 76 11.25 -2.70 -3.83
C ALA A 76 9.85 -3.28 -3.56
N PHE A 77 8.88 -2.43 -3.24
CA PHE A 77 7.48 -2.81 -3.06
C PHE A 77 6.89 -3.45 -4.31
N VAL A 78 7.08 -2.83 -5.49
CA VAL A 78 6.57 -3.36 -6.77
C VAL A 78 7.16 -4.74 -7.06
N ALA A 79 8.48 -4.90 -6.90
CA ALA A 79 9.17 -6.17 -7.12
C ALA A 79 8.67 -7.25 -6.12
N ALA A 80 8.53 -6.90 -4.85
CA ALA A 80 8.00 -7.77 -3.81
C ALA A 80 6.55 -8.19 -4.07
N LEU A 81 5.69 -7.26 -4.50
CA LEU A 81 4.30 -7.55 -4.85
C LEU A 81 4.21 -8.50 -6.04
N LEU A 82 5.03 -8.29 -7.07
CA LEU A 82 5.14 -9.19 -8.22
C LEU A 82 5.63 -10.57 -7.80
N TYR A 83 6.60 -10.65 -6.91
CA TYR A 83 7.09 -11.90 -6.33
C TYR A 83 5.94 -12.68 -5.67
N LEU A 84 5.17 -12.02 -4.81
CA LEU A 84 4.04 -12.64 -4.11
C LEU A 84 2.93 -13.09 -5.07
N LEU A 85 2.61 -12.28 -6.08
CA LEU A 85 1.66 -12.66 -7.13
C LEU A 85 2.16 -13.86 -7.94
N ARG A 86 3.42 -13.86 -8.36
CA ARG A 86 4.01 -14.97 -9.12
C ARG A 86 4.02 -16.27 -8.32
N LEU A 87 4.42 -16.19 -7.05
CA LEU A 87 4.38 -17.32 -6.12
C LEU A 87 2.96 -17.89 -6.01
N ARG A 88 1.96 -17.02 -5.82
CA ARG A 88 0.55 -17.43 -5.78
C ARG A 88 0.08 -18.06 -7.09
N GLY A 89 0.53 -17.55 -8.24
CA GLY A 89 0.23 -18.13 -9.55
C GLY A 89 0.74 -19.56 -9.70
N ILE A 90 1.94 -19.85 -9.19
CA ILE A 90 2.52 -21.19 -9.17
C ILE A 90 1.70 -22.12 -8.27
N GLU A 91 1.34 -21.67 -7.05
CA GLU A 91 0.50 -22.44 -6.12
C GLU A 91 -0.85 -22.82 -6.75
N LEU A 92 -1.53 -21.86 -7.42
CA LEU A 92 -2.79 -22.09 -8.11
C LEU A 92 -2.66 -23.07 -9.29
N ALA A 93 -1.57 -22.98 -10.05
CA ALA A 93 -1.32 -23.90 -11.15
C ALA A 93 -1.08 -25.34 -10.65
N GLN A 94 -0.34 -25.50 -9.57
CA GLN A 94 -0.11 -26.80 -8.93
C GLN A 94 -1.40 -27.40 -8.37
N ALA A 95 -2.23 -26.60 -7.69
CA ALA A 95 -3.51 -27.04 -7.17
C ALA A 95 -4.42 -27.55 -8.29
N ARG A 96 -4.53 -26.81 -9.40
CA ARG A 96 -5.34 -27.24 -10.57
C ARG A 96 -4.81 -28.52 -11.21
N ALA A 97 -3.50 -28.66 -11.33
CA ALA A 97 -2.89 -29.88 -11.87
C ALA A 97 -3.18 -31.10 -10.99
N ALA A 98 -3.14 -30.93 -9.66
CA ALA A 98 -3.48 -31.98 -8.72
C ALA A 98 -4.96 -32.38 -8.79
N GLU A 99 -5.89 -31.40 -8.89
CA GLU A 99 -7.32 -31.65 -9.09
C GLU A 99 -7.60 -32.42 -10.40
N GLN A 100 -6.96 -32.03 -11.50
CA GLN A 100 -7.10 -32.71 -12.79
C GLN A 100 -6.58 -34.15 -12.73
N ALA A 101 -5.44 -34.38 -12.09
CA ALA A 101 -4.89 -35.72 -11.92
C ALA A 101 -5.81 -36.63 -11.10
N ALA A 102 -6.40 -36.10 -10.03
CA ALA A 102 -7.36 -36.82 -9.21
C ALA A 102 -8.64 -37.20 -10.00
N ALA A 103 -9.20 -36.24 -10.75
CA ALA A 103 -10.37 -36.46 -11.59
C ALA A 103 -10.10 -37.53 -12.69
N THR A 104 -8.90 -37.49 -13.30
CA THR A 104 -8.50 -38.49 -14.31
C THR A 104 -8.36 -39.88 -13.69
N ALA A 105 -7.80 -39.98 -12.49
CA ALA A 105 -7.65 -41.22 -11.76
C ALA A 105 -9.03 -41.83 -11.40
N GLU A 106 -9.99 -41.03 -10.95
CA GLU A 106 -11.36 -41.46 -10.68
C GLU A 106 -12.06 -41.95 -11.95
N THR A 107 -11.90 -41.25 -13.07
CA THR A 107 -12.52 -41.66 -14.35
C THR A 107 -11.92 -42.96 -14.86
N THR A 108 -10.62 -43.19 -14.68
CA THR A 108 -9.93 -44.41 -15.08
C THR A 108 -10.36 -45.60 -14.19
N ALA A 109 -10.53 -45.35 -12.89
CA ALA A 109 -11.03 -46.37 -11.96
C ALA A 109 -12.50 -46.76 -12.24
N ALA A 110 -13.33 -45.80 -12.66
CA ALA A 110 -14.73 -46.04 -13.02
C ALA A 110 -14.90 -46.70 -14.41
N GLY A 111 -13.93 -46.45 -15.34
CA GLY A 111 -13.95 -47.03 -16.70
C GLY A 111 -13.29 -48.41 -16.84
N GLY A 112 -12.58 -48.90 -15.84
CA GLY A 112 -12.04 -50.23 -15.76
C GLY A 112 -13.18 -51.22 -15.42
N GLY A 113 -13.82 -51.80 -16.46
CA GLY A 113 -14.92 -52.73 -16.34
C GLY A 113 -14.59 -53.84 -15.36
N ALA A 114 -15.35 -53.93 -14.30
CA ALA A 114 -15.31 -55.00 -13.36
C ALA A 114 -15.75 -56.32 -14.08
N ALA A 115 -14.82 -57.27 -14.12
CA ALA A 115 -15.22 -58.66 -14.44
C ALA A 115 -16.27 -59.08 -13.40
N PRO A 116 -17.36 -59.79 -13.82
CA PRO A 116 -18.41 -60.17 -12.90
C PRO A 116 -17.95 -61.37 -12.07
N GLY A 117 -17.71 -61.16 -10.81
CA GLY A 117 -17.45 -62.24 -9.89
C GLY A 117 -16.60 -61.90 -8.70
N MET A 118 -17.19 -61.22 -7.70
CA MET A 118 -17.08 -61.58 -6.28
C MET A 118 -17.80 -60.49 -5.47
N ILE A 119 -18.93 -60.89 -4.90
CA ILE A 119 -19.67 -60.10 -3.92
C ILE A 119 -18.83 -60.09 -2.64
N ALA A 120 -18.14 -58.97 -2.36
CA ALA A 120 -17.61 -58.66 -1.04
C ALA A 120 -18.49 -57.57 -0.44
N ALA A 121 -19.32 -57.94 0.54
CA ALA A 121 -19.98 -57.00 1.43
C ALA A 121 -18.92 -56.19 2.20
N GLY A 122 -18.64 -54.99 1.72
CA GLY A 122 -17.76 -54.02 2.37
C GLY A 122 -18.48 -52.70 2.49
N GLY A 123 -18.91 -52.41 3.73
CA GLY A 123 -19.57 -51.17 4.07
C GLY A 123 -18.80 -49.93 3.56
N ALA A 124 -19.58 -48.92 3.22
CA ALA A 124 -19.04 -47.57 2.91
C ALA A 124 -18.15 -47.09 4.07
N VAL A 125 -16.87 -47.31 3.92
CA VAL A 125 -15.87 -46.68 4.79
C VAL A 125 -15.90 -45.23 4.40
N GLY A 126 -16.62 -44.41 5.17
CA GLY A 126 -16.50 -42.99 5.13
C GLY A 126 -15.00 -42.69 5.27
N VAL A 127 -14.43 -42.04 4.25
CA VAL A 127 -13.04 -41.55 4.31
C VAL A 127 -13.04 -40.54 5.44
N ALA A 128 -12.73 -41.00 6.66
CA ALA A 128 -12.46 -40.13 7.80
C ALA A 128 -11.31 -39.23 7.37
N ALA A 129 -11.55 -37.93 7.37
CA ALA A 129 -10.53 -36.94 7.03
C ALA A 129 -9.30 -37.22 7.92
N VAL A 130 -8.21 -37.70 7.29
CA VAL A 130 -6.95 -37.93 7.98
C VAL A 130 -6.53 -36.61 8.60
N PRO A 131 -6.31 -36.53 9.92
CA PRO A 131 -5.90 -35.27 10.53
C PRO A 131 -4.58 -34.81 9.93
N LEU A 132 -4.54 -33.58 9.42
CA LEU A 132 -3.34 -32.97 8.85
C LEU A 132 -2.22 -32.99 9.89
N SER A 133 -1.02 -33.41 9.48
CA SER A 133 0.17 -33.29 10.33
C SER A 133 0.37 -31.81 10.75
N ALA A 134 0.98 -31.57 11.90
CA ALA A 134 1.24 -30.20 12.36
C ALA A 134 1.97 -29.35 11.29
N GLN A 135 2.83 -29.97 10.50
CA GLN A 135 3.56 -29.33 9.41
C GLN A 135 2.66 -28.98 8.21
N GLN A 136 1.73 -29.85 7.85
CA GLN A 136 0.72 -29.58 6.81
C GLN A 136 -0.28 -28.52 7.27
N ALA A 137 -0.68 -28.54 8.54
CA ALA A 137 -1.54 -27.51 9.11
C ALA A 137 -0.85 -26.15 9.10
N LYS A 138 0.44 -26.07 9.48
CA LYS A 138 1.24 -24.83 9.42
C LYS A 138 1.33 -24.29 7.99
N HIS A 139 1.67 -25.12 7.02
CA HIS A 139 1.76 -24.72 5.61
C HIS A 139 0.41 -24.20 5.09
N LYS A 140 -0.69 -24.84 5.41
CA LYS A 140 -2.04 -24.39 5.05
C LYS A 140 -2.41 -23.04 5.69
N TRP A 141 -2.01 -22.81 6.93
CA TRP A 141 -2.22 -21.50 7.59
C TRP A 141 -1.41 -20.39 6.95
N GLU A 142 -0.15 -20.63 6.61
CA GLU A 142 0.71 -19.65 5.94
C GLU A 142 0.17 -19.30 4.55
N GLU A 143 -0.35 -20.25 3.80
CA GLU A 143 -1.02 -20.02 2.52
C GLU A 143 -2.28 -19.17 2.67
N VAL A 144 -3.18 -19.53 3.58
CA VAL A 144 -4.41 -18.79 3.83
C VAL A 144 -4.13 -17.36 4.29
N LEU A 145 -3.16 -17.18 5.18
CA LEU A 145 -2.75 -15.85 5.64
C LEU A 145 -2.16 -15.02 4.49
N GLY A 146 -1.27 -15.60 3.69
CA GLY A 146 -0.68 -14.94 2.54
C GLY A 146 -1.73 -14.44 1.54
N VAL A 147 -2.74 -15.28 1.24
CA VAL A 147 -3.84 -14.90 0.36
C VAL A 147 -4.68 -13.76 0.93
N ARG A 148 -4.98 -13.80 2.24
CA ARG A 148 -5.75 -12.73 2.91
C ARG A 148 -4.98 -11.42 2.94
N LEU A 149 -3.68 -11.47 3.23
CA LEU A 149 -2.83 -10.29 3.23
C LEU A 149 -2.72 -9.68 1.83
N LEU A 150 -2.56 -10.50 0.80
CA LEU A 150 -2.51 -10.03 -0.59
C LEU A 150 -3.82 -9.33 -1.01
N GLU A 151 -4.97 -9.92 -0.69
CA GLU A 151 -6.27 -9.26 -0.90
C GLU A 151 -6.39 -7.96 -0.10
N GLY A 152 -5.88 -7.94 1.14
CA GLY A 152 -5.80 -6.72 1.97
C GLY A 152 -4.98 -5.61 1.32
N VAL A 153 -3.84 -5.95 0.69
CA VAL A 153 -3.02 -4.98 -0.06
C VAL A 153 -3.81 -4.41 -1.24
N PHE A 154 -4.50 -5.25 -2.03
CA PHE A 154 -5.34 -4.75 -3.14
C PHE A 154 -6.52 -3.92 -2.65
N TYR A 155 -7.14 -4.30 -1.54
CA TYR A 155 -8.17 -3.48 -0.92
C TYR A 155 -7.63 -2.08 -0.56
N LEU A 156 -6.50 -2.00 0.13
CA LEU A 156 -5.87 -0.73 0.49
C LEU A 156 -5.48 0.10 -0.73
N ILE A 157 -4.94 -0.52 -1.78
CA ILE A 157 -4.64 0.16 -3.04
C ILE A 157 -5.91 0.77 -3.64
N LEU A 158 -7.02 0.03 -3.67
CA LEU A 158 -8.28 0.54 -4.22
C LEU A 158 -8.91 1.63 -3.35
N VAL A 159 -8.78 1.56 -2.02
CA VAL A 159 -9.17 2.65 -1.11
C VAL A 159 -8.34 3.90 -1.39
N MET A 160 -7.04 3.77 -1.59
CA MET A 160 -6.17 4.89 -1.95
C MET A 160 -6.54 5.47 -3.32
N VAL A 161 -6.80 4.63 -4.31
CA VAL A 161 -7.29 5.08 -5.64
C VAL A 161 -8.62 5.83 -5.50
N ALA A 162 -9.56 5.30 -4.73
CA ALA A 162 -10.84 5.95 -4.48
C ALA A 162 -10.67 7.30 -3.77
N PHE A 163 -9.75 7.39 -2.79
CA PHE A 163 -9.43 8.64 -2.10
C PHE A 163 -9.02 9.74 -3.08
N PHE A 164 -8.06 9.46 -3.97
CA PHE A 164 -7.56 10.46 -4.92
C PHE A 164 -8.55 10.74 -6.05
N LEU A 165 -9.25 9.71 -6.52
CA LEU A 165 -10.28 9.89 -7.54
C LEU A 165 -11.40 10.79 -7.03
N LEU A 166 -11.90 10.54 -5.82
CA LEU A 166 -12.92 11.37 -5.20
C LEU A 166 -12.43 12.80 -4.97
N ALA A 167 -11.22 12.97 -4.43
CA ALA A 167 -10.63 14.29 -4.23
C ALA A 167 -10.48 15.05 -5.57
N ALA A 168 -10.05 14.37 -6.64
CA ALA A 168 -9.93 14.96 -7.96
C ALA A 168 -11.30 15.34 -8.56
N VAL A 169 -12.27 14.43 -8.49
CA VAL A 169 -13.64 14.64 -9.00
C VAL A 169 -14.30 15.83 -8.29
N PHE A 170 -14.25 15.87 -6.95
CA PHE A 170 -14.84 16.99 -6.21
C PHE A 170 -14.16 18.31 -6.52
N ARG A 171 -12.85 18.31 -6.71
CA ARG A 171 -12.12 19.52 -7.10
C ARG A 171 -12.45 19.97 -8.53
N LEU A 172 -12.59 19.05 -9.48
CA LEU A 172 -12.99 19.37 -10.87
C LEU A 172 -14.41 19.88 -10.97
N LEU A 173 -15.32 19.36 -10.15
CA LEU A 173 -16.73 19.79 -10.12
C LEU A 173 -16.91 21.10 -9.38
N GLY A 174 -15.85 21.68 -8.77
CA GLY A 174 -15.98 22.89 -7.95
C GLY A 174 -16.96 22.71 -6.78
N ALA A 175 -17.11 21.49 -6.30
CA ALA A 175 -18.07 21.12 -5.26
C ALA A 175 -17.60 21.65 -3.90
N GLU A 176 -17.60 22.95 -3.76
CA GLU A 176 -17.55 23.64 -2.47
C GLU A 176 -18.97 23.64 -1.91
N TRP A 177 -19.24 22.74 -1.00
CA TRP A 177 -20.49 22.79 -0.26
C TRP A 177 -20.33 23.79 0.88
N GLN A 178 -20.89 24.98 0.72
CA GLN A 178 -21.05 25.92 1.80
C GLN A 178 -22.20 25.43 2.69
N PHE A 179 -21.85 24.77 3.77
CA PHE A 179 -22.78 24.52 4.87
C PHE A 179 -22.46 25.55 5.96
N VAL A 180 -23.39 26.48 6.12
CA VAL A 180 -23.50 27.46 7.22
C VAL A 180 -22.13 27.90 7.77
N GLY A 181 -21.46 28.81 7.05
CA GLY A 181 -20.23 29.48 7.51
C GLY A 181 -18.92 28.66 7.41
N ALA A 182 -18.97 27.39 7.00
CA ALA A 182 -17.78 26.59 6.75
C ALA A 182 -17.84 25.93 5.37
N THR A 183 -16.75 26.06 4.60
CA THR A 183 -16.61 25.42 3.30
C THR A 183 -16.14 23.99 3.49
N TYR A 184 -16.96 23.02 3.14
CA TYR A 184 -16.61 21.59 3.15
C TYR A 184 -16.48 21.10 1.71
N HIS A 185 -15.41 20.41 1.41
CA HIS A 185 -15.24 19.78 0.09
C HIS A 185 -16.03 18.48 -0.10
N LEU A 186 -16.69 17.99 0.97
CA LEU A 186 -17.48 16.76 1.02
C LEU A 186 -18.63 16.92 2.02
N PRO A 187 -19.72 16.11 1.95
CA PRO A 187 -20.75 16.13 2.98
C PRO A 187 -20.16 16.08 4.38
N PRO A 188 -20.49 17.00 5.27
CA PRO A 188 -19.81 17.14 6.56
C PRO A 188 -20.32 16.12 7.57
N ILE A 189 -19.78 14.92 7.55
CA ILE A 189 -20.09 13.88 8.55
C ILE A 189 -19.25 14.09 9.81
N ILE A 190 -17.99 14.51 9.62
CA ILE A 190 -17.01 14.78 10.69
C ILE A 190 -16.55 16.23 10.56
N GLY A 191 -16.58 16.98 11.62
CA GLY A 191 -16.15 18.37 11.65
C GLY A 191 -14.95 18.61 12.55
N PRO A 192 -14.16 19.69 12.31
CA PRO A 192 -13.09 20.11 13.21
C PRO A 192 -13.68 20.68 14.51
N VAL A 193 -12.94 20.51 15.62
CA VAL A 193 -13.24 21.21 16.88
C VAL A 193 -12.89 22.69 16.73
N GLY A 194 -13.77 23.59 17.18
CA GLY A 194 -13.51 25.03 17.23
C GLY A 194 -13.66 25.78 15.90
N ALA A 195 -14.16 25.18 14.84
CA ALA A 195 -14.77 25.95 13.79
C ALA A 195 -15.93 26.71 14.41
N GLU A 196 -15.97 28.04 14.24
CA GLU A 196 -17.18 28.81 14.49
C GLU A 196 -18.26 28.25 13.56
N VAL A 197 -18.91 27.20 14.04
CA VAL A 197 -20.05 26.60 13.39
C VAL A 197 -21.19 27.59 13.59
N GLY A 198 -21.36 28.47 12.64
CA GLY A 198 -22.62 29.10 12.44
C GLY A 198 -23.70 28.02 12.47
N GLU A 199 -24.96 28.36 12.56
CA GLU A 199 -26.07 27.43 12.74
C GLU A 199 -25.86 25.99 12.26
N LYS A 200 -26.15 25.01 13.14
CA LYS A 200 -25.97 23.58 12.88
C LYS A 200 -26.74 23.16 11.64
N GLY A 201 -26.05 22.86 10.55
CA GLY A 201 -26.69 22.33 9.35
C GLY A 201 -27.25 20.92 9.56
N THR A 202 -28.19 20.53 8.72
CA THR A 202 -28.72 19.16 8.69
C THR A 202 -28.50 18.55 7.30
N PHE A 203 -28.15 17.25 7.24
CA PHE A 203 -28.12 16.48 6.02
C PHE A 203 -29.16 15.38 6.10
N TRP A 204 -30.21 15.46 5.27
CA TRP A 204 -31.37 14.58 5.35
C TRP A 204 -31.98 14.49 6.76
N GLY A 205 -32.08 15.64 7.45
CA GLY A 205 -32.64 15.71 8.80
C GLY A 205 -31.71 15.31 9.95
N ILE A 206 -30.47 14.91 9.63
CA ILE A 206 -29.45 14.53 10.62
C ILE A 206 -28.59 15.74 10.93
N PRO A 207 -28.47 16.16 12.21
CA PRO A 207 -27.64 17.31 12.58
C PRO A 207 -26.16 17.04 12.28
N LEU A 208 -25.47 18.03 11.70
CA LEU A 208 -24.05 17.93 11.34
C LEU A 208 -23.20 18.95 12.12
N PRO A 209 -21.96 18.63 12.42
CA PRO A 209 -21.26 17.36 12.16
C PRO A 209 -21.68 16.24 13.13
N LEU A 210 -21.80 15.00 12.65
CA LEU A 210 -22.11 13.83 13.48
C LEU A 210 -21.01 13.53 14.50
N VAL A 211 -19.76 13.73 14.11
CA VAL A 211 -18.59 13.47 14.93
C VAL A 211 -17.72 14.72 14.96
N VAL A 212 -17.42 15.21 16.15
CA VAL A 212 -16.50 16.32 16.39
C VAL A 212 -15.15 15.74 16.80
N VAL A 213 -14.09 16.11 16.08
CA VAL A 213 -12.74 15.56 16.29
C VAL A 213 -11.89 16.57 17.04
N SER A 214 -11.26 16.12 18.13
CA SER A 214 -10.40 16.99 18.96
C SER A 214 -9.01 17.22 18.33
N GLY A 215 -8.46 18.38 18.60
CA GLY A 215 -7.22 19.06 18.20
C GLY A 215 -6.09 18.39 17.43
N MET A 216 -5.86 17.09 17.56
CA MET A 216 -4.75 16.41 16.87
C MET A 216 -5.09 15.92 15.45
N TRP A 217 -6.38 15.84 15.10
CA TRP A 217 -6.86 15.33 13.83
C TRP A 217 -7.43 16.42 12.95
N LYS A 218 -7.12 16.39 11.65
CA LYS A 218 -7.72 17.31 10.68
C LYS A 218 -9.08 16.77 10.24
N GLY A 219 -10.16 17.25 10.86
CA GLY A 219 -11.54 16.75 10.66
C GLY A 219 -12.00 16.76 9.19
N LYS A 220 -11.63 17.77 8.41
CA LYS A 220 -11.94 17.83 6.97
C LYS A 220 -11.34 16.65 6.17
N HIS A 221 -10.16 16.19 6.55
CA HIS A 221 -9.50 15.08 5.87
C HIS A 221 -10.03 13.72 6.33
N LEU A 222 -10.50 13.60 7.57
CA LEU A 222 -11.19 12.41 8.05
C LEU A 222 -12.47 12.12 7.26
N ASN A 223 -13.22 13.16 6.89
CA ASN A 223 -14.35 13.00 5.98
C ASN A 223 -13.93 12.35 4.66
N THR A 224 -12.91 12.91 4.03
CA THR A 224 -12.37 12.37 2.77
C THR A 224 -11.93 10.91 2.93
N LEU A 225 -11.30 10.57 4.05
CA LEU A 225 -10.90 9.19 4.35
C LEU A 225 -12.11 8.26 4.48
N LEU A 226 -13.18 8.67 5.18
CA LEU A 226 -14.40 7.87 5.30
C LEU A 226 -15.06 7.62 3.93
N TYR A 227 -15.17 8.66 3.11
CA TYR A 227 -15.69 8.50 1.74
C TYR A 227 -14.79 7.62 0.88
N ALA A 228 -13.47 7.72 1.07
CA ALA A 228 -12.51 6.84 0.38
C ALA A 228 -12.66 5.38 0.82
N LEU A 229 -12.88 5.13 2.12
CA LEU A 229 -13.15 3.78 2.64
C LEU A 229 -14.44 3.21 2.05
N VAL A 230 -15.52 3.99 2.03
CA VAL A 230 -16.79 3.55 1.44
C VAL A 230 -16.65 3.37 -0.08
N GLY A 231 -16.14 4.37 -0.79
CA GLY A 231 -15.94 4.32 -2.24
C GLY A 231 -14.96 3.22 -2.64
N GLY A 232 -13.87 3.05 -1.90
CA GLY A 232 -12.89 1.99 -2.10
C GLY A 232 -13.46 0.60 -1.85
N SER A 233 -14.30 0.44 -0.84
CA SER A 233 -15.01 -0.83 -0.58
C SER A 233 -15.98 -1.17 -1.70
N LEU A 234 -16.73 -0.19 -2.21
CA LEU A 234 -17.62 -0.38 -3.36
C LEU A 234 -16.83 -0.70 -4.63
N LEU A 235 -15.72 0.00 -4.87
CA LEU A 235 -14.84 -0.25 -6.01
C LEU A 235 -14.20 -1.65 -5.92
N TYR A 236 -13.72 -2.04 -4.74
CA TYR A 236 -13.21 -3.38 -4.50
C TYR A 236 -14.26 -4.46 -4.76
N ALA A 237 -15.48 -4.26 -4.24
CA ALA A 237 -16.60 -5.16 -4.49
C ALA A 237 -16.95 -5.25 -5.98
N ALA A 238 -17.01 -4.11 -6.68
CA ALA A 238 -17.28 -4.06 -8.11
C ALA A 238 -16.21 -4.79 -8.93
N VAL A 239 -14.93 -4.52 -8.69
CA VAL A 239 -13.82 -5.22 -9.36
C VAL A 239 -13.90 -6.72 -9.10
N ARG A 240 -14.17 -7.11 -7.86
CA ARG A 240 -14.25 -8.51 -7.46
C ARG A 240 -15.44 -9.25 -8.07
N LEU A 241 -16.59 -8.61 -8.18
CA LEU A 241 -17.82 -9.22 -8.71
C LEU A 241 -17.86 -9.21 -10.25
N PHE A 242 -17.50 -8.10 -10.87
CA PHE A 242 -17.72 -7.91 -12.31
C PHE A 242 -16.47 -8.15 -13.15
N ILE A 243 -15.28 -7.86 -12.64
CA ILE A 243 -14.02 -7.94 -13.41
C ILE A 243 -13.30 -9.27 -13.15
N THR A 244 -12.98 -9.56 -11.88
CA THR A 244 -12.20 -10.74 -11.54
C THR A 244 -13.07 -11.96 -11.26
N ARG A 245 -14.34 -11.77 -10.93
CA ARG A 245 -15.31 -12.83 -10.55
C ARG A 245 -14.76 -13.74 -9.43
N GLY A 246 -13.96 -13.16 -8.54
CA GLY A 246 -13.28 -13.88 -7.47
C GLY A 246 -12.28 -12.99 -6.76
N ARG A 247 -11.23 -13.57 -6.22
CA ARG A 247 -10.15 -12.81 -5.56
C ARG A 247 -9.31 -12.08 -6.60
N ILE A 248 -9.02 -10.80 -6.34
CA ILE A 248 -8.23 -9.94 -7.23
C ILE A 248 -6.80 -10.50 -7.33
N GLY A 249 -6.20 -10.86 -6.20
CA GLY A 249 -4.87 -11.46 -6.14
C GLY A 249 -4.75 -12.74 -6.97
N ASP A 250 -5.70 -13.65 -6.91
CA ASP A 250 -5.70 -14.88 -7.69
C ASP A 250 -5.84 -14.61 -9.20
N ALA A 251 -6.71 -13.65 -9.59
CA ALA A 251 -6.89 -13.29 -10.99
C ALA A 251 -5.65 -12.64 -11.61
N LEU A 252 -4.93 -11.82 -10.84
CA LEU A 252 -3.68 -11.19 -11.25
C LEU A 252 -2.53 -12.20 -11.24
N ALA A 253 -2.46 -13.07 -10.23
CA ALA A 253 -1.43 -14.09 -10.08
C ALA A 253 -1.28 -15.00 -11.32
N LEU A 254 -2.41 -15.34 -11.96
CA LEU A 254 -2.42 -16.14 -13.18
C LEU A 254 -1.89 -15.40 -14.42
N ARG A 255 -1.75 -14.09 -14.37
CA ARG A 255 -1.28 -13.25 -15.48
C ARG A 255 0.18 -12.79 -15.31
N VAL A 256 0.71 -12.88 -14.09
CA VAL A 256 2.07 -12.46 -13.79
C VAL A 256 3.03 -13.57 -14.16
N SER A 257 4.01 -13.23 -15.00
CA SER A 257 5.15 -14.09 -15.36
C SER A 257 6.43 -13.43 -14.85
N GLY A 258 7.47 -14.21 -14.64
CA GLY A 258 8.77 -13.71 -14.19
C GLY A 258 9.51 -14.75 -13.34
N ASP A 259 10.80 -14.55 -13.21
CA ASP A 259 11.65 -15.33 -12.34
C ASP A 259 11.54 -14.82 -10.90
N LEU A 260 11.30 -15.74 -9.96
CA LEU A 260 11.16 -15.42 -8.54
C LEU A 260 12.47 -14.91 -7.93
N GLU A 261 13.59 -15.54 -8.28
CA GLU A 261 14.91 -15.12 -7.77
C GLU A 261 15.24 -13.69 -8.21
N LEU A 262 14.98 -13.38 -9.48
CA LEU A 262 15.21 -12.04 -10.01
C LEU A 262 14.34 -10.98 -9.34
N LEU A 263 13.07 -11.29 -9.08
CA LEU A 263 12.15 -10.35 -8.39
C LEU A 263 12.57 -10.10 -6.95
N ASP A 264 12.99 -11.15 -6.23
CA ASP A 264 13.49 -11.05 -4.87
C ASP A 264 14.80 -10.25 -4.82
N GLU A 265 15.71 -10.48 -5.76
CA GLU A 265 16.98 -9.76 -5.86
C GLU A 265 16.78 -8.26 -6.20
N ILE A 266 15.85 -7.93 -7.10
CA ILE A 266 15.50 -6.53 -7.41
C ILE A 266 14.97 -5.84 -6.15
N SER A 267 14.07 -6.50 -5.41
CA SER A 267 13.52 -5.95 -4.17
C SER A 267 14.63 -5.68 -3.14
N TYR A 268 15.51 -6.65 -2.94
CA TYR A 268 16.64 -6.51 -2.02
C TYR A 268 17.59 -5.37 -2.41
N ARG A 269 18.04 -5.34 -3.66
CA ARG A 269 18.96 -4.28 -4.13
C ARG A 269 18.35 -2.90 -4.06
N ALA A 270 17.07 -2.77 -4.36
CA ALA A 270 16.38 -1.51 -4.23
C ALA A 270 16.36 -1.03 -2.76
N VAL A 271 16.07 -1.91 -1.80
CA VAL A 271 16.17 -1.54 -0.38
C VAL A 271 17.60 -1.22 0.02
N ALA A 272 18.59 -2.03 -0.38
CA ALA A 272 19.99 -1.84 -0.03
C ALA A 272 20.57 -0.50 -0.53
N ILE A 273 20.09 -0.01 -1.67
CA ILE A 273 20.48 1.30 -2.20
C ILE A 273 19.65 2.41 -1.56
N GLY A 274 18.33 2.22 -1.45
CA GLY A 274 17.41 3.24 -0.92
C GLY A 274 17.63 3.55 0.55
N TYR A 275 17.98 2.56 1.35
CA TYR A 275 18.14 2.70 2.80
C TYR A 275 19.23 3.72 3.21
N PRO A 276 20.49 3.65 2.71
CA PRO A 276 21.49 4.66 3.04
C PRO A 276 21.13 6.05 2.52
N ILE A 277 20.51 6.15 1.34
CA ILE A 277 20.05 7.42 0.78
C ILE A 277 18.95 8.03 1.66
N PHE A 278 17.98 7.22 2.08
CA PHE A 278 16.92 7.65 3.00
C PHE A 278 17.48 8.01 4.39
N THR A 279 18.47 7.28 4.88
CA THR A 279 19.13 7.59 6.16
C THR A 279 19.79 8.97 6.10
N LEU A 280 20.51 9.28 5.03
CA LEU A 280 21.13 10.59 4.85
C LEU A 280 20.08 11.69 4.68
N GLY A 281 19.13 11.51 3.77
CA GLY A 281 18.10 12.50 3.45
C GLY A 281 17.04 12.60 4.53
N GLY A 282 16.33 11.50 4.78
CA GLY A 282 15.15 11.45 5.63
C GLY A 282 15.41 11.61 7.13
N LEU A 283 16.64 11.32 7.60
CA LEU A 283 17.01 11.45 9.01
C LEU A 283 18.12 12.50 9.23
N ILE A 284 19.32 12.27 8.72
CA ILE A 284 20.49 13.10 9.07
C ILE A 284 20.32 14.56 8.60
N PHE A 285 20.04 14.78 7.32
CA PHE A 285 19.85 16.12 6.79
C PHE A 285 18.55 16.76 7.28
N ALA A 286 17.51 15.93 7.55
CA ALA A 286 16.30 16.38 8.22
C ALA A 286 16.59 16.94 9.62
N MET A 287 17.42 16.28 10.42
CA MET A 287 17.85 16.76 11.75
C MET A 287 18.62 18.07 11.66
N ILE A 288 19.54 18.20 10.69
CA ILE A 288 20.32 19.43 10.49
C ILE A 288 19.40 20.59 10.11
N TRP A 289 18.45 20.33 9.20
CA TRP A 289 17.44 21.32 8.82
C TRP A 289 16.54 21.71 10.01
N ALA A 290 16.05 20.73 10.78
CA ALA A 290 15.22 20.94 11.96
C ALA A 290 15.92 21.82 13.01
N LYS A 291 17.24 21.63 13.19
CA LYS A 291 18.05 22.51 14.08
C LYS A 291 18.02 23.96 13.64
N GLN A 292 18.07 24.23 12.35
CA GLN A 292 18.02 25.60 11.83
C GLN A 292 16.59 26.17 11.87
N ALA A 293 15.57 25.36 11.53
CA ALA A 293 14.20 25.81 11.46
C ALA A 293 13.54 25.97 12.85
N TRP A 294 13.84 25.06 13.78
CA TRP A 294 13.17 24.97 15.09
C TRP A 294 14.10 24.92 16.28
N THR A 295 15.38 25.24 16.10
CA THR A 295 16.45 25.27 17.14
C THR A 295 16.74 23.95 17.83
N ARG A 296 16.17 22.84 17.37
CA ARG A 296 16.36 21.47 17.92
C ARG A 296 16.54 20.46 16.80
N TYR A 297 17.39 19.45 16.99
CA TYR A 297 17.66 18.41 15.99
C TYR A 297 16.49 17.45 15.81
N TRP A 298 15.72 17.20 16.87
CA TRP A 298 14.61 16.22 16.88
C TRP A 298 13.53 16.67 17.86
N GLY A 299 12.28 16.60 17.44
CA GLY A 299 11.14 17.08 18.22
C GLY A 299 10.05 16.05 18.44
N TRP A 300 10.23 14.80 17.95
CA TRP A 300 9.19 13.77 17.96
C TRP A 300 7.89 14.24 17.28
N ASP A 301 8.02 15.12 16.30
CA ASP A 301 6.89 15.48 15.45
C ASP A 301 6.36 14.23 14.74
N PRO A 302 5.05 14.13 14.46
CA PRO A 302 4.49 12.95 13.78
C PRO A 302 5.26 12.53 12.53
N LYS A 303 5.74 13.49 11.74
CA LYS A 303 6.48 13.21 10.52
C LYS A 303 7.87 12.63 10.78
N GLU A 304 8.59 13.17 11.77
CA GLU A 304 9.87 12.65 12.23
C GLU A 304 9.71 11.23 12.78
N THR A 305 8.70 11.03 13.63
CA THR A 305 8.41 9.74 14.26
C THR A 305 8.12 8.65 13.23
N TRP A 306 7.28 8.94 12.23
CA TRP A 306 6.93 7.96 11.20
C TRP A 306 8.06 7.73 10.20
N ALA A 307 8.90 8.73 9.91
CA ALA A 307 10.12 8.53 9.14
C ALA A 307 11.11 7.60 9.88
N PHE A 308 11.23 7.76 11.20
CA PHE A 308 12.05 6.87 12.03
C PHE A 308 11.48 5.44 12.08
N ILE A 309 10.15 5.28 12.18
CA ILE A 309 9.50 3.96 12.11
C ILE A 309 9.80 3.29 10.76
N ALA A 310 9.68 4.02 9.64
CA ALA A 310 10.02 3.51 8.31
C ALA A 310 11.49 3.04 8.26
N TRP A 311 12.40 3.85 8.79
CA TRP A 311 13.81 3.50 8.90
C TRP A 311 14.02 2.22 9.72
N CYS A 312 13.36 2.04 10.85
CA CYS A 312 13.43 0.83 11.68
C CYS A 312 12.93 -0.41 10.92
N VAL A 313 11.84 -0.29 10.15
CA VAL A 313 11.30 -1.42 9.37
C VAL A 313 12.29 -1.87 8.31
N TYR A 314 12.91 -0.94 7.57
CA TYR A 314 13.92 -1.29 6.57
C TYR A 314 15.25 -1.71 7.18
N SER A 315 15.60 -1.23 8.38
CA SER A 315 16.72 -1.78 9.17
C SER A 315 16.49 -3.25 9.51
N ALA A 316 15.28 -3.58 9.97
CA ALA A 316 14.89 -4.96 10.26
C ALA A 316 14.90 -5.82 8.98
N TYR A 317 14.41 -5.29 7.85
CA TYR A 317 14.47 -5.97 6.55
C TYR A 317 15.90 -6.36 6.18
N LEU A 318 16.82 -5.40 6.21
CA LEU A 318 18.23 -5.66 5.89
C LEU A 318 18.90 -6.58 6.90
N HIS A 319 18.60 -6.41 8.19
CA HIS A 319 19.14 -7.28 9.24
C HIS A 319 18.73 -8.74 9.02
N PHE A 320 17.45 -9.00 8.82
CA PHE A 320 16.95 -10.36 8.59
C PHE A 320 17.51 -10.96 7.29
N ARG A 321 17.62 -10.14 6.25
CA ARG A 321 18.19 -10.57 4.96
C ARG A 321 19.68 -10.95 5.07
N ILE A 322 20.48 -10.08 5.69
CA ILE A 322 21.94 -10.24 5.73
C ILE A 322 22.36 -11.25 6.81
N THR A 323 21.73 -11.20 8.00
CA THR A 323 22.15 -11.98 9.15
C THR A 323 21.53 -13.38 9.18
N TRP A 324 20.24 -13.48 8.81
CA TRP A 324 19.48 -14.73 8.90
C TRP A 324 19.18 -15.37 7.53
N GLY A 325 19.61 -14.72 6.44
CA GLY A 325 19.38 -15.24 5.09
C GLY A 325 17.90 -15.33 4.71
N TRP A 326 17.05 -14.44 5.27
CA TRP A 326 15.64 -14.42 4.90
C TRP A 326 15.48 -14.01 3.45
N GLU A 327 14.98 -14.95 2.65
CA GLU A 327 14.70 -14.76 1.23
C GLU A 327 13.24 -15.10 0.92
N GLY A 328 12.78 -14.67 -0.23
CA GLY A 328 11.52 -15.09 -0.76
C GLY A 328 10.30 -14.46 -0.07
N ARG A 329 9.35 -15.28 0.34
CA ARG A 329 8.02 -14.85 0.81
C ARG A 329 8.07 -13.86 1.99
N TRP A 330 8.88 -14.12 3.00
CA TRP A 330 8.94 -13.28 4.21
C TRP A 330 9.62 -11.95 3.95
N SER A 331 10.71 -11.97 3.16
CA SER A 331 11.38 -10.77 2.68
C SER A 331 10.43 -9.89 1.86
N ALA A 332 9.66 -10.49 0.95
CA ALA A 332 8.69 -9.77 0.15
C ALA A 332 7.58 -9.11 1.00
N TRP A 333 7.03 -9.82 2.00
CA TRP A 333 6.03 -9.24 2.90
C TRP A 333 6.60 -8.08 3.73
N LEU A 334 7.84 -8.17 4.17
CA LEU A 334 8.48 -7.11 4.93
C LEU A 334 8.74 -5.86 4.06
N ALA A 335 9.09 -6.04 2.78
CA ALA A 335 9.19 -4.93 1.83
C ALA A 335 7.83 -4.27 1.56
N VAL A 336 6.76 -5.06 1.44
CA VAL A 336 5.39 -4.55 1.29
C VAL A 336 4.95 -3.76 2.52
N LEU A 337 5.20 -4.27 3.73
CA LEU A 337 4.92 -3.59 4.99
C LEU A 337 5.70 -2.27 5.10
N GLY A 338 7.00 -2.31 4.80
CA GLY A 338 7.87 -1.13 4.85
C GLY A 338 7.37 0.00 3.95
N PHE A 339 6.96 -0.32 2.72
CA PHE A 339 6.38 0.69 1.83
C PHE A 339 5.02 1.20 2.32
N GLY A 340 4.20 0.34 2.94
CA GLY A 340 2.98 0.78 3.62
C GLY A 340 3.24 1.84 4.69
N VAL A 341 4.31 1.70 5.47
CA VAL A 341 4.74 2.70 6.46
C VAL A 341 5.22 3.99 5.78
N VAL A 342 5.98 3.89 4.68
CA VAL A 342 6.38 5.06 3.88
C VAL A 342 5.16 5.81 3.34
N LEU A 343 4.19 5.10 2.75
CA LEU A 343 2.95 5.72 2.27
C LEU A 343 2.16 6.38 3.40
N PHE A 344 2.12 5.79 4.58
CA PHE A 344 1.48 6.41 5.74
C PHE A 344 2.23 7.67 6.18
N THR A 345 3.56 7.67 6.14
CA THR A 345 4.38 8.87 6.43
C THR A 345 4.07 9.99 5.44
N LEU A 346 3.98 9.67 4.14
CA LEU A 346 3.74 10.64 3.08
C LEU A 346 2.30 11.17 3.07
N VAL A 347 1.33 10.28 3.16
CA VAL A 347 -0.09 10.58 2.97
C VAL A 347 -0.81 10.69 4.30
N GLY A 348 -0.72 9.67 5.14
CA GLY A 348 -1.46 9.58 6.40
C GLY A 348 -1.09 10.69 7.36
N VAL A 349 0.20 10.89 7.62
CA VAL A 349 0.67 11.94 8.54
C VAL A 349 0.31 13.32 8.02
N ASN A 350 0.51 13.59 6.73
CA ASN A 350 0.21 14.91 6.16
C ASN A 350 -1.30 15.24 6.16
N LEU A 351 -2.15 14.24 5.94
CA LEU A 351 -3.59 14.46 5.80
C LEU A 351 -4.35 14.34 7.12
N LEU A 352 -3.92 13.47 8.03
CA LEU A 352 -4.71 13.11 9.20
C LEU A 352 -4.19 13.76 10.48
N ILE A 353 -2.87 13.95 10.61
CA ILE A 353 -2.24 14.34 11.86
C ILE A 353 -1.73 15.79 11.77
N VAL A 354 -1.99 16.58 12.80
CA VAL A 354 -1.45 17.94 12.93
C VAL A 354 -0.05 17.87 13.54
N GLY A 355 0.92 18.55 12.92
CA GLY A 355 2.30 18.61 13.42
C GLY A 355 3.04 19.87 12.97
N LEU A 356 4.30 20.00 13.35
CA LEU A 356 5.16 21.13 12.95
C LEU A 356 5.31 21.27 11.43
N HIS A 357 5.16 20.17 10.71
CA HIS A 357 5.19 20.14 9.25
C HIS A 357 3.86 20.50 8.57
N SER A 358 2.87 20.96 9.35
CA SER A 358 1.55 21.38 8.84
C SER A 358 1.49 22.80 8.29
N TYR A 359 2.63 23.51 8.24
CA TYR A 359 2.73 24.89 7.72
C TYR A 359 2.45 25.01 6.22
N ALA A 360 2.39 23.93 5.49
CA ALA A 360 2.08 23.92 4.06
C ALA A 360 0.60 24.19 3.73
N GLY A 361 -0.23 24.59 4.69
CA GLY A 361 -1.57 25.14 4.44
C GLY A 361 -2.59 24.15 3.90
N VAL A 362 -2.48 22.85 4.20
CA VAL A 362 -3.44 21.82 3.74
C VAL A 362 -4.41 21.45 4.83
#